data_05feb56ba87b6523c8a679d01eea6e53
#
_entry.id   05feb56ba87b6523c8a679d01eea6e53
#
_cell.length_a   1.000
_cell.length_b   1.000
_cell.length_c   1.000
_cell.angle_alpha   90.00
_cell.angle_beta   90.00
_cell.angle_gamma   90.00
#
_symmetry.space_group_name_H-M   'P 1'
#
loop_
_entity.id
_entity.type
_entity.pdbx_description
1 polymer ?
#
loop_
_entity_poly.entity_id
_entity_poly.type
_entity_poly.pdbx_seq_one_letter_code
_entity_poly.pdbx_strand_id
1 'polypeptide(L)'
;MNHRIDRMLKPGSRIGILGGGQLGKMLAVAASRLGLTSHILDPNENSPASQVAFKTLTASYEDKRALIKFANSVDIITYEFENIPTSVLDVLEKIVPIRPGREALRVSQDRIIEKINKCVSFYISTFTITRIRN
;
A
#
# COMPACT_ATOMS: atom_id res chain seq x y z
N MET A 1 -5.54 -1.29 21.68
CA MET A 1 -6.13 -2.14 20.60
C MET A 1 -6.78 -1.21 19.58
N ASN A 2 -6.21 -1.13 18.40
CA ASN A 2 -6.69 -0.19 17.38
C ASN A 2 -7.87 -0.79 16.63
N HIS A 3 -9.09 -0.47 17.03
CA HIS A 3 -10.34 -0.86 16.35
C HIS A 3 -10.56 -0.18 14.97
N ARG A 4 -9.52 0.40 14.36
CA ARG A 4 -9.62 1.01 13.01
C ARG A 4 -9.41 0.01 11.85
N ILE A 5 -9.15 -1.24 12.14
CA ILE A 5 -8.67 -2.21 11.14
C ILE A 5 -9.80 -2.80 10.28
N ASP A 6 -11.06 -2.71 10.72
CA ASP A 6 -12.22 -3.35 10.05
C ASP A 6 -13.21 -2.37 9.41
N ARG A 7 -12.82 -1.11 9.20
CA ARG A 7 -13.71 -0.22 8.44
C ARG A 7 -13.60 -0.52 6.96
N MET A 8 -14.61 -1.17 6.44
CA MET A 8 -14.86 -1.22 5.01
C MET A 8 -14.86 0.21 4.45
N LEU A 9 -14.05 0.48 3.43
CA LEU A 9 -14.06 1.76 2.74
C LEU A 9 -15.43 1.95 2.08
N LYS A 10 -16.01 3.11 2.27
CA LYS A 10 -17.28 3.49 1.65
C LYS A 10 -17.01 4.40 0.45
N PRO A 11 -17.92 4.48 -0.53
CA PRO A 11 -17.84 5.51 -1.54
C PRO A 11 -17.64 6.90 -0.90
N GLY A 12 -16.74 7.69 -1.48
CA GLY A 12 -16.29 8.95 -0.91
C GLY A 12 -15.07 8.87 0.02
N SER A 13 -14.65 7.67 0.45
CA SER A 13 -13.41 7.51 1.21
C SER A 13 -12.18 7.88 0.35
N ARG A 14 -11.13 8.34 1.02
CA ARG A 14 -9.88 8.80 0.40
C ARG A 14 -8.82 7.72 0.55
N ILE A 15 -8.30 7.26 -0.57
CA ILE A 15 -7.18 6.30 -0.60
C ILE A 15 -5.89 7.03 -0.96
N GLY A 16 -4.88 6.93 -0.11
CA GLY A 16 -3.52 7.37 -0.39
C GLY A 16 -2.74 6.28 -1.12
N ILE A 17 -2.01 6.65 -2.15
CA ILE A 17 -1.16 5.75 -2.91
C ILE A 17 0.27 6.31 -2.87
N LEU A 18 1.19 5.56 -2.30
CA LEU A 18 2.62 5.87 -2.34
C LEU A 18 3.18 5.29 -3.65
N GLY A 19 3.72 6.20 -4.45
CA GLY A 19 4.17 5.86 -5.79
C GLY A 19 3.16 6.24 -6.87
N GLY A 20 3.63 7.00 -7.85
CA GLY A 20 2.82 7.55 -8.92
C GLY A 20 3.09 6.93 -10.29
N GLY A 21 3.75 5.78 -10.36
CA GLY A 21 4.03 5.08 -11.61
C GLY A 21 2.79 4.50 -12.29
N GLN A 22 2.99 3.58 -13.23
CA GLN A 22 1.88 2.98 -13.99
C GLN A 22 0.94 2.17 -13.10
N LEU A 23 1.47 1.43 -12.13
CA LEU A 23 0.63 0.68 -11.19
C LEU A 23 -0.16 1.63 -10.29
N GLY A 24 0.44 2.71 -9.81
CA GLY A 24 -0.24 3.77 -9.07
C GLY A 24 -1.37 4.40 -9.88
N LYS A 25 -1.16 4.63 -11.18
CA LYS A 25 -2.21 5.08 -12.10
C LYS A 25 -3.35 4.08 -12.21
N MET A 26 -3.04 2.79 -12.36
CA MET A 26 -4.05 1.73 -12.42
C MET A 26 -4.84 1.63 -11.11
N LEU A 27 -4.17 1.73 -9.96
CA LEU A 27 -4.82 1.75 -8.65
C LEU A 27 -5.75 2.97 -8.49
N ALA A 28 -5.32 4.16 -8.93
CA ALA A 28 -6.14 5.37 -8.88
C ALA A 28 -7.40 5.25 -9.74
N VAL A 29 -7.28 4.69 -10.95
CA VAL A 29 -8.44 4.41 -11.84
C VAL A 29 -9.38 3.39 -11.20
N ALA A 30 -8.84 2.30 -10.63
CA ALA A 30 -9.65 1.29 -9.94
C ALA A 30 -10.38 1.88 -8.72
N ALA A 31 -9.71 2.71 -7.94
CA ALA A 31 -10.30 3.42 -6.81
C ALA A 31 -11.48 4.30 -7.23
N SER A 32 -11.32 5.04 -8.34
CA SER A 32 -12.39 5.87 -8.89
C SER A 32 -13.62 5.06 -9.27
N ARG A 33 -13.45 3.87 -9.86
CA ARG A 33 -14.57 2.96 -10.20
C ARG A 33 -15.33 2.47 -8.98
N LEU A 34 -14.68 2.43 -7.81
CA LEU A 34 -15.28 2.07 -6.53
C LEU A 34 -15.86 3.29 -5.78
N GLY A 35 -15.85 4.46 -6.40
CA GLY A 35 -16.31 5.70 -5.78
C GLY A 35 -15.36 6.26 -4.73
N LEU A 36 -14.07 5.84 -4.73
CA LEU A 36 -13.04 6.37 -3.85
C LEU A 36 -12.30 7.53 -4.53
N THR A 37 -11.80 8.46 -3.73
CA THR A 37 -10.90 9.51 -4.22
C THR A 37 -9.46 9.14 -3.94
N SER A 38 -8.61 9.21 -4.98
CA SER A 38 -7.19 8.86 -4.86
C SER A 38 -6.32 10.08 -4.62
N HIS A 39 -5.45 9.99 -3.64
CA HIS A 39 -4.37 10.94 -3.38
C HIS A 39 -3.04 10.24 -3.63
N ILE A 40 -2.16 10.84 -4.43
CA ILE A 40 -0.85 10.28 -4.76
C ILE A 40 0.23 11.06 -4.02
N LEU A 41 1.23 10.37 -3.49
CA LEU A 41 2.49 10.94 -3.08
C LEU A 41 3.61 10.32 -3.90
N ASP A 42 4.33 11.15 -4.64
CA ASP A 42 5.46 10.74 -5.49
C ASP A 42 6.49 11.87 -5.56
N PRO A 43 7.80 11.56 -5.58
CA PRO A 43 8.82 12.59 -5.78
C PRO A 43 8.78 13.26 -7.16
N ASN A 44 8.21 12.58 -8.16
CA ASN A 44 8.10 13.10 -9.53
C ASN A 44 6.75 13.79 -9.73
N GLU A 45 6.80 15.07 -10.01
CA GLU A 45 5.61 15.90 -10.29
C GLU A 45 4.79 15.39 -11.49
N ASN A 46 5.47 14.89 -12.52
CA ASN A 46 4.85 14.39 -13.75
C ASN A 46 4.68 12.86 -13.75
N SER A 47 4.41 12.29 -12.60
CA SER A 47 4.18 10.86 -12.51
C SER A 47 2.92 10.42 -13.27
N PRO A 48 2.89 9.21 -13.85
CA PRO A 48 1.71 8.71 -14.58
C PRO A 48 0.41 8.79 -13.81
N ALA A 49 0.44 8.52 -12.51
CA ALA A 49 -0.76 8.56 -11.65
C ALA A 49 -1.27 9.99 -11.41
N SER A 50 -0.41 11.01 -11.49
CA SER A 50 -0.81 12.42 -11.32
C SER A 50 -1.86 12.84 -12.35
N GLN A 51 -1.90 12.19 -13.51
CA GLN A 51 -2.85 12.48 -14.58
C GLN A 51 -4.30 12.09 -14.25
N VAL A 52 -4.52 11.19 -13.33
CA VAL A 52 -5.84 10.61 -13.01
C VAL A 52 -6.21 10.70 -11.54
N ALA A 53 -5.27 11.07 -10.68
CA ALA A 53 -5.50 11.22 -9.25
C ALA A 53 -6.35 12.46 -8.94
N PHE A 54 -7.18 12.36 -7.91
CA PHE A 54 -7.90 13.50 -7.40
C PHE A 54 -6.94 14.57 -6.84
N LYS A 55 -5.87 14.13 -6.19
CA LYS A 55 -4.85 15.03 -5.63
C LYS A 55 -3.47 14.38 -5.69
N THR A 56 -2.46 15.18 -6.00
CA THR A 56 -1.06 14.77 -5.97
C THR A 56 -0.28 15.64 -5.00
N LEU A 57 0.55 15.02 -4.19
CA LEU A 57 1.54 15.68 -3.36
C LEU A 57 2.92 15.26 -3.88
N THR A 58 3.64 16.20 -4.46
CA THR A 58 5.03 15.99 -4.90
C THR A 58 5.96 16.23 -3.72
N ALA A 59 6.59 15.19 -3.24
CA ALA A 59 7.53 15.26 -2.13
C ALA A 59 8.44 14.04 -2.08
N SER A 60 9.65 14.22 -1.54
CA SER A 60 10.53 13.10 -1.22
C SER A 60 9.94 12.20 -0.12
N TYR A 61 10.20 10.90 -0.21
CA TYR A 61 9.86 9.96 0.88
C TYR A 61 10.65 10.20 2.18
N GLU A 62 11.66 11.06 2.15
CA GLU A 62 12.42 11.48 3.35
C GLU A 62 11.79 12.71 4.02
N ASP A 63 10.88 13.40 3.36
CA ASP A 63 10.18 14.58 3.93
C ASP A 63 9.07 14.13 4.90
N LYS A 64 9.43 14.02 6.18
CA LYS A 64 8.51 13.62 7.24
C LYS A 64 7.29 14.55 7.36
N ARG A 65 7.45 15.86 7.08
CA ARG A 65 6.33 16.81 7.15
C ARG A 65 5.32 16.55 6.04
N ALA A 66 5.81 16.31 4.84
CA ALA A 66 4.97 15.94 3.70
C ALA A 66 4.25 14.60 3.94
N LEU A 67 4.96 13.60 4.48
CA LEU A 67 4.39 12.30 4.84
C LEU A 67 3.24 12.44 5.86
N ILE A 68 3.44 13.20 6.93
CA ILE A 68 2.41 13.45 7.95
C ILE A 68 1.21 14.17 7.33
N LYS A 69 1.45 15.20 6.52
CA LYS A 69 0.39 15.94 5.81
C LYS A 69 -0.40 15.01 4.89
N PHE A 70 0.29 14.15 4.15
CA PHE A 70 -0.33 13.15 3.28
C PHE A 70 -1.19 12.17 4.08
N ALA A 71 -0.65 11.57 5.13
CA ALA A 71 -1.37 10.62 5.97
C ALA A 71 -2.65 11.20 6.59
N ASN A 72 -2.61 12.47 7.02
CA ASN A 72 -3.79 13.16 7.56
C ASN A 72 -4.85 13.49 6.50
N SER A 73 -4.51 13.43 5.22
CA SER A 73 -5.43 13.75 4.12
C SER A 73 -6.21 12.56 3.59
N VAL A 74 -5.93 11.34 4.06
CA VAL A 74 -6.48 10.09 3.55
C VAL A 74 -7.01 9.19 4.65
N ASP A 75 -7.85 8.22 4.29
CA ASP A 75 -8.48 7.29 5.23
C ASP A 75 -7.75 5.93 5.30
N ILE A 76 -7.00 5.61 4.25
CA ILE A 76 -6.13 4.42 4.14
C ILE A 76 -4.98 4.72 3.19
N ILE A 77 -3.85 4.05 3.37
CA ILE A 77 -2.72 4.11 2.44
C ILE A 77 -2.45 2.73 1.86
N THR A 78 -2.15 2.72 0.56
CA THR A 78 -1.52 1.61 -0.15
C THR A 78 -0.24 2.08 -0.85
N TYR A 79 0.54 1.16 -1.38
CA TYR A 79 1.75 1.47 -2.13
C TYR A 79 1.85 0.56 -3.36
N GLU A 80 2.50 1.07 -4.41
CA GLU A 80 2.57 0.37 -5.69
C GLU A 80 3.84 -0.46 -5.87
N PHE A 81 4.90 -0.15 -5.13
CA PHE A 81 6.21 -0.76 -5.35
C PHE A 81 6.92 -1.12 -4.04
N GLU A 82 7.79 -2.09 -4.14
CA GLU A 82 8.51 -2.69 -3.01
C GLU A 82 9.70 -1.85 -2.51
N ASN A 83 10.12 -0.82 -3.25
CA ASN A 83 11.30 -0.01 -2.92
C ASN A 83 11.01 1.18 -2.00
N ILE A 84 9.84 1.25 -1.38
CA ILE A 84 9.55 2.26 -0.36
C ILE A 84 10.38 1.96 0.89
N PRO A 85 11.12 2.94 1.41
CA PRO A 85 11.84 2.75 2.67
C PRO A 85 10.89 2.37 3.81
N THR A 86 11.21 1.33 4.56
CA THR A 86 10.38 0.87 5.68
C THR A 86 10.19 1.96 6.75
N SER A 87 11.16 2.86 6.89
CA SER A 87 11.08 4.04 7.77
C SER A 87 9.92 4.97 7.42
N VAL A 88 9.50 5.02 6.17
CA VAL A 88 8.32 5.78 5.73
C VAL A 88 7.05 5.18 6.35
N LEU A 89 6.93 3.86 6.31
CA LEU A 89 5.79 3.17 6.91
C LEU A 89 5.73 3.36 8.43
N ASP A 90 6.89 3.40 9.12
CA ASP A 90 6.96 3.65 10.56
C ASP A 90 6.33 4.99 10.98
N VAL A 91 6.41 5.98 10.11
CA VAL A 91 5.79 7.30 10.34
C VAL A 91 4.29 7.22 10.06
N LEU A 92 3.92 6.64 8.92
CA LEU A 92 2.55 6.66 8.41
C LEU A 92 1.61 5.75 9.20
N GLU A 93 2.06 4.55 9.63
CA GLU A 93 1.25 3.59 10.38
C GLU A 93 0.71 4.13 11.71
N LYS A 94 1.40 5.13 12.29
CA LYS A 94 0.97 5.80 13.53
C LYS A 94 -0.24 6.71 13.32
N ILE A 95 -0.52 7.08 12.08
CA ILE A 95 -1.53 8.08 11.71
C ILE A 95 -2.71 7.43 11.00
N VAL A 96 -2.44 6.53 10.05
CA VAL A 96 -3.42 5.98 9.13
C VAL A 96 -3.14 4.50 8.85
N PRO A 97 -4.19 3.66 8.65
CA PRO A 97 -3.98 2.27 8.28
C PRO A 97 -3.26 2.14 6.93
N ILE A 98 -2.31 1.18 6.84
CA ILE A 98 -1.60 0.86 5.60
C ILE A 98 -1.94 -0.57 5.19
N ARG A 99 -2.23 -0.78 3.92
CA ARG A 99 -2.49 -2.09 3.32
C ARG A 99 -1.82 -2.23 1.95
N PRO A 100 -1.10 -3.32 1.69
CA PRO A 100 -0.70 -4.35 2.64
C PRO A 100 0.18 -3.78 3.76
N GLY A 101 0.26 -4.47 4.91
CA GLY A 101 1.04 -4.01 6.06
C GLY A 101 2.56 -4.08 5.83
N ARG A 102 3.33 -3.44 6.72
CA ARG A 102 4.80 -3.33 6.61
C ARG A 102 5.51 -4.69 6.51
N GLU A 103 4.97 -5.72 7.14
CA GLU A 103 5.57 -7.06 7.08
C GLU A 103 5.53 -7.63 5.66
N ALA A 104 4.44 -7.38 4.93
CA ALA A 104 4.35 -7.76 3.51
C ALA A 104 5.40 -7.05 2.66
N LEU A 105 5.65 -5.75 2.92
CA LEU A 105 6.69 -5.00 2.23
C LEU A 105 8.08 -5.55 2.57
N ARG A 106 8.37 -5.81 3.84
CA ARG A 106 9.65 -6.37 4.29
C ARG A 106 9.95 -7.70 3.61
N VAL A 107 8.95 -8.57 3.53
CA VAL A 107 9.08 -9.87 2.85
C VAL A 107 9.32 -9.72 1.36
N SER A 108 8.68 -8.77 0.70
CA SER A 108 8.84 -8.55 -0.74
C SER A 108 10.18 -7.90 -1.11
N GLN A 109 10.78 -7.12 -0.21
CA GLN A 109 12.11 -6.52 -0.41
C GLN A 109 13.24 -7.54 -0.27
N ASP A 110 13.04 -8.60 0.49
CA ASP A 110 14.03 -9.67 0.68
C ASP A 110 13.66 -10.88 -0.17
N ARG A 111 14.32 -11.03 -1.33
CA ARG A 111 14.10 -12.16 -2.24
C ARG A 111 14.37 -13.52 -1.63
N ILE A 112 15.23 -13.61 -0.62
CA ILE A 112 15.51 -14.86 0.08
C ILE A 112 14.31 -15.21 0.95
N ILE A 113 13.80 -14.26 1.73
CA ILE A 113 12.61 -14.43 2.58
C ILE A 113 11.38 -14.72 1.71
N GLU A 114 11.22 -14.03 0.59
CA GLU A 114 10.14 -14.29 -0.37
C GLU A 114 10.16 -15.73 -0.89
N LYS A 115 11.34 -16.23 -1.29
CA LYS A 115 11.51 -17.63 -1.73
C LYS A 115 11.18 -18.63 -0.63
N ILE A 116 11.63 -18.37 0.59
CA ILE A 116 11.36 -19.24 1.75
C ILE A 116 9.84 -19.28 2.01
N ASN A 117 9.17 -18.13 2.04
CA ASN A 117 7.73 -18.06 2.27
C ASN A 117 6.92 -18.76 1.16
N LYS A 118 7.33 -18.63 -0.10
CA LYS A 118 6.71 -19.39 -1.21
C LYS A 118 6.89 -20.90 -1.04
N CYS A 119 8.07 -21.35 -0.66
CA CYS A 119 8.33 -22.78 -0.38
C CYS A 119 7.52 -23.28 0.80
N VAL A 120 7.46 -22.55 1.90
CA VAL A 120 6.69 -22.92 3.10
C VAL A 120 5.20 -22.95 2.78
N SER A 121 4.67 -21.96 2.07
CA SER A 121 3.26 -21.92 1.67
C SER A 121 2.90 -23.10 0.76
N PHE A 122 3.78 -23.43 -0.20
CA PHE A 122 3.60 -24.61 -1.06
C PHE A 122 3.60 -25.92 -0.25
N TYR A 123 4.51 -26.05 0.72
CA TYR A 123 4.62 -27.23 1.58
C TYR A 123 3.37 -27.42 2.45
N ILE A 124 2.88 -26.32 3.05
CA ILE A 124 1.65 -26.34 3.89
C ILE A 124 0.44 -26.73 3.05
N SER A 125 0.27 -26.16 1.86
CA SER A 125 -0.85 -26.47 0.97
C SER A 125 -0.83 -27.92 0.51
N THR A 126 0.36 -28.45 0.18
CA THR A 126 0.53 -29.85 -0.21
C THR A 126 0.24 -30.82 0.95
N PHE A 127 0.67 -30.47 2.17
CA PHE A 127 0.44 -31.29 3.36
C PHE A 127 -1.04 -31.32 3.76
N THR A 128 -1.75 -30.21 3.61
CA THR A 128 -3.18 -30.11 3.88
C THR A 128 -4.00 -30.95 2.90
N ILE A 129 -3.64 -30.95 1.63
CA ILE A 129 -4.33 -31.73 0.59
C ILE A 129 -4.13 -33.24 0.80
N THR A 130 -2.96 -33.66 1.26
CA THR A 130 -2.67 -35.10 1.52
C THR A 130 -3.43 -35.61 2.73
N ARG A 131 -3.74 -34.76 3.72
CA ARG A 131 -4.45 -35.17 4.95
C ARG A 131 -5.98 -35.25 4.79
N ILE A 132 -6.52 -34.69 3.71
CA ILE A 132 -7.97 -34.74 3.39
C ILE A 132 -8.30 -35.98 2.53
N ARG A 133 -7.30 -36.71 2.01
CA ARG A 133 -7.47 -37.89 1.14
C ARG A 133 -7.30 -39.26 1.83
N ASN A 134 -7.06 -39.27 3.12
CA ASN A 134 -7.09 -40.46 3.97
C ASN A 134 -8.22 -40.24 5.02
#